data_c948b4b1456ba468e038c171e66c92ba
#
_entry.id   c948b4b1456ba468e038c171e66c92ba
#
_cell.length_a   1.000
_cell.length_b   1.000
_cell.length_c   1.000
_cell.angle_alpha   90.00
_cell.angle_beta   90.00
_cell.angle_gamma   90.00
#
_symmetry.space_group_name_H-M   'P 1'
#
loop_
_entity.id
_entity.type
_entity.pdbx_description
1 polymer ?
#
loop_
_entity_poly.entity_id
_entity_poly.type
_entity_poly.pdbx_seq_one_letter_code
_entity_poly.pdbx_strand_id
1 'polypeptide(L)'
;MKFKLYKNSEIFIICPANIDTGGPMCLHQLAHKLKKKLKKKVYMYYFPTNLTNPIHKNYRPLRIPFKKKISDFKSNILIIPEYYPAVEISKKYKNI
;
A
#
# COMPACT_ATOMS: atom_id res chain seq x y z
N MET A 1 -9.22 -12.18 14.66
CA MET A 1 -9.05 -12.28 13.20
C MET A 1 -7.68 -12.87 12.90
N LYS A 2 -7.64 -13.92 12.14
CA LYS A 2 -6.38 -14.56 11.76
C LYS A 2 -6.03 -14.19 10.33
N PHE A 3 -4.84 -13.63 10.14
CA PHE A 3 -4.30 -13.41 8.81
C PHE A 3 -3.48 -14.62 8.40
N LYS A 4 -3.73 -15.11 7.19
CA LYS A 4 -2.85 -16.11 6.59
C LYS A 4 -1.97 -15.43 5.56
N LEU A 5 -0.67 -15.46 5.80
CA LEU A 5 0.33 -15.02 4.84
C LEU A 5 0.88 -16.25 4.13
N TYR A 6 0.68 -16.28 2.82
CA TYR A 6 1.23 -17.33 1.97
C TYR A 6 2.61 -16.88 1.46
N LYS A 7 3.41 -17.83 1.01
CA LYS A 7 4.75 -17.55 0.49
C LYS A 7 4.76 -16.48 -0.60
N ASN A 8 3.72 -16.47 -1.45
CA ASN A 8 3.61 -15.55 -2.57
C ASN A 8 2.66 -14.39 -2.31
N SER A 9 2.24 -14.17 -1.07
CA SER A 9 1.34 -13.06 -0.75
C SER A 9 2.02 -11.72 -1.04
N GLU A 10 1.25 -10.82 -1.66
CA GLU A 10 1.65 -9.44 -1.82
C GLU A 10 0.80 -8.56 -0.91
N ILE A 11 1.39 -7.51 -0.37
CA ILE A 11 0.71 -6.57 0.50
C ILE A 11 0.65 -5.23 -0.22
N PHE A 12 -0.54 -4.69 -0.38
CA PHE A 12 -0.77 -3.40 -1.02
C PHE A 12 -1.30 -2.40 0.01
N ILE A 13 -0.70 -1.23 0.05
CA ILE A 13 -1.11 -0.16 0.98
C ILE A 13 -1.58 1.02 0.15
N ILE A 14 -2.86 1.36 0.25
CA ILE A 14 -3.44 2.49 -0.46
C ILE A 14 -3.06 3.78 0.26
N CYS A 15 -2.53 4.74 -0.47
CA CYS A 15 -2.01 5.99 0.09
C CYS A 15 -2.23 7.15 -0.88
N PRO A 16 -2.63 8.34 -0.38
CA PRO A 16 -2.64 9.53 -1.22
C PRO A 16 -1.22 9.88 -1.71
N ALA A 17 -1.13 10.32 -2.96
CA ALA A 17 0.17 10.66 -3.55
C ALA A 17 0.67 12.02 -3.10
N ASN A 18 1.98 12.17 -2.99
CA ASN A 18 2.69 13.43 -2.75
C ASN A 18 2.22 14.23 -1.53
N ILE A 19 1.79 13.55 -0.48
CA ILE A 19 1.33 14.19 0.76
C ILE A 19 2.22 13.78 1.92
N ASP A 20 2.64 14.76 2.72
CA ASP A 20 3.45 14.54 3.91
C ASP A 20 2.68 15.00 5.15
N THR A 21 1.62 14.28 5.47
CA THR A 21 0.84 14.48 6.69
C THR A 21 0.90 13.22 7.55
N GLY A 22 0.28 13.26 8.74
CA GLY A 22 0.36 12.15 9.70
C GLY A 22 -0.09 10.80 9.13
N GLY A 23 -1.20 10.77 8.39
CA GLY A 23 -1.72 9.54 7.81
C GLY A 23 -0.75 8.88 6.81
N PRO A 24 -0.37 9.58 5.74
CA PRO A 24 0.62 9.05 4.79
C PRO A 24 1.95 8.69 5.43
N MET A 25 2.40 9.48 6.41
CA MET A 25 3.64 9.16 7.14
C MET A 25 3.53 7.81 7.84
N CYS A 26 2.42 7.57 8.54
CA CYS A 26 2.20 6.30 9.22
C CYS A 26 2.11 5.12 8.25
N LEU A 27 1.48 5.32 7.09
CA LEU A 27 1.37 4.29 6.06
C LEU A 27 2.75 3.89 5.51
N HIS A 28 3.62 4.87 5.28
CA HIS A 28 4.98 4.59 4.80
C HIS A 28 5.83 3.92 5.87
N GLN A 29 5.69 4.32 7.12
CA GLN A 29 6.38 3.67 8.24
C GLN A 29 5.92 2.22 8.38
N LEU A 30 4.63 1.97 8.25
CA LEU A 30 4.07 0.62 8.30
C LEU A 30 4.63 -0.24 7.16
N ALA A 31 4.63 0.28 5.94
CA ALA A 31 5.17 -0.43 4.78
C ALA A 31 6.64 -0.79 4.97
N HIS A 32 7.42 0.14 5.47
CA HIS A 32 8.85 -0.08 5.73
C HIS A 32 9.07 -1.20 6.75
N LYS A 33 8.31 -1.17 7.85
CA LYS A 33 8.41 -2.19 8.90
C LYS A 33 7.96 -3.57 8.41
N LEU A 34 6.85 -3.62 7.67
CA LEU A 34 6.34 -4.88 7.13
C LEU A 34 7.35 -5.52 6.17
N LYS A 35 7.90 -4.72 5.28
CA LYS A 35 8.90 -5.20 4.33
C LYS A 35 10.14 -5.74 5.05
N LYS A 36 10.59 -5.04 6.08
CA LYS A 36 11.79 -5.42 6.83
C LYS A 36 11.59 -6.68 7.67
N LYS A 37 10.45 -6.79 8.35
CA LYS A 37 10.17 -7.91 9.26
C LYS A 37 9.70 -9.17 8.54
N LEU A 38 8.82 -9.01 7.57
CA LEU A 38 8.19 -10.14 6.91
C LEU A 38 8.93 -10.57 5.66
N LYS A 39 9.82 -9.73 5.14
CA LYS A 39 10.52 -9.95 3.86
C LYS A 39 9.53 -10.26 2.74
N LYS A 40 8.33 -9.71 2.83
CA LYS A 40 7.26 -9.89 1.86
C LYS A 40 7.31 -8.82 0.80
N LYS A 41 6.61 -9.09 -0.32
CA LYS A 41 6.42 -8.09 -1.37
C LYS A 41 5.40 -7.07 -0.87
N VAL A 42 5.87 -5.93 -0.43
CA VAL A 42 5.05 -4.83 0.08
C VAL A 42 5.12 -3.69 -0.92
N TYR A 43 3.97 -3.23 -1.37
CA TYR A 43 3.86 -2.18 -2.38
C TYR A 43 2.94 -1.08 -1.91
N MET A 44 3.33 0.16 -2.19
CA MET A 44 2.40 1.28 -2.07
C MET A 44 1.54 1.33 -3.32
N TYR A 45 0.28 1.71 -3.16
CA TYR A 45 -0.63 2.02 -4.25
C TYR A 45 -1.09 3.46 -4.06
N TYR A 46 -0.55 4.35 -4.86
CA TYR A 46 -0.84 5.78 -4.74
C TYR A 46 -2.02 6.18 -5.60
N PHE A 47 -2.85 7.05 -5.09
CA PHE A 47 -3.92 7.65 -5.87
C PHE A 47 -3.78 9.18 -5.86
N PRO A 48 -4.06 9.84 -6.99
CA PRO A 48 -4.41 9.28 -8.29
C PRO A 48 -3.26 8.50 -8.92
N THR A 49 -3.61 7.52 -9.77
CA THR A 49 -2.62 6.58 -10.34
C THR A 49 -1.90 7.13 -11.58
N ASN A 50 -2.33 8.28 -12.09
CA ASN A 50 -1.78 8.84 -13.32
C ASN A 50 -0.48 9.64 -13.13
N LEU A 51 0.03 9.69 -11.91
CA LEU A 51 1.26 10.45 -11.63
C LEU A 51 2.49 9.60 -11.91
N THR A 52 3.49 10.19 -12.56
CA THR A 52 4.75 9.50 -12.83
C THR A 52 5.62 9.39 -11.58
N ASN A 53 5.52 10.36 -10.67
CA ASN A 53 6.33 10.39 -9.45
C ASN A 53 5.42 10.67 -8.25
N PRO A 54 4.70 9.66 -7.76
CA PRO A 54 3.72 9.86 -6.69
C PRO A 54 4.32 9.93 -5.29
N ILE A 55 5.60 9.60 -5.14
CA ILE A 55 6.23 9.48 -3.82
C ILE A 55 6.72 10.84 -3.35
N HIS A 56 6.19 11.29 -2.19
CA HIS A 56 6.69 12.51 -1.56
C HIS A 56 8.18 12.36 -1.23
N LYS A 57 8.94 13.43 -1.43
CA LYS A 57 10.40 13.41 -1.26
C LYS A 57 10.86 12.86 0.10
N ASN A 58 10.06 13.06 1.15
CA ASN A 58 10.41 12.62 2.50
C ASN A 58 10.38 11.10 2.65
N TYR A 59 9.69 10.37 1.76
CA TYR A 59 9.56 8.92 1.83
C TYR A 59 10.42 8.19 0.81
N ARG A 60 11.04 8.91 -0.14
CA ARG A 60 11.91 8.31 -1.15
C ARG A 60 13.08 7.52 -0.56
N PRO A 61 13.71 7.99 0.55
CA PRO A 61 14.80 7.21 1.15
C PRO A 61 14.41 5.84 1.67
N LEU A 62 13.12 5.60 1.93
CA LEU A 62 12.65 4.31 2.41
C LEU A 62 12.67 3.24 1.31
N ARG A 63 12.72 3.65 0.05
CA ARG A 63 12.80 2.75 -1.13
C ARG A 63 11.71 1.69 -1.16
N ILE A 64 10.48 2.06 -0.79
CA ILE A 64 9.34 1.16 -0.85
C ILE A 64 8.83 1.17 -2.29
N PRO A 65 8.72 0.00 -2.94
CA PRO A 65 8.21 -0.04 -4.31
C PRO A 65 6.74 0.31 -4.36
N PHE A 66 6.29 0.81 -5.50
CA PHE A 66 4.87 1.06 -5.71
C PHE A 66 4.40 0.41 -7.01
N LYS A 67 3.10 0.12 -7.06
CA LYS A 67 2.45 -0.42 -8.26
C LYS A 67 1.22 0.40 -8.58
N LYS A 68 0.89 0.46 -9.85
CA LYS A 68 -0.31 1.16 -10.33
C LYS A 68 -1.52 0.23 -10.48
N LYS A 69 -1.33 -1.05 -10.24
CA LYS A 69 -2.40 -2.05 -10.25
C LYS A 69 -2.28 -2.95 -9.02
N ILE A 70 -3.42 -3.25 -8.43
CA ILE A 70 -3.51 -4.18 -7.30
C ILE A 70 -3.92 -5.54 -7.85
N SER A 71 -3.15 -6.57 -7.51
CA SER A 71 -3.50 -7.95 -7.88
C SER A 71 -4.59 -8.46 -6.94
N ASP A 72 -5.78 -8.66 -7.47
CA ASP A 72 -6.98 -9.01 -6.70
C ASP A 72 -7.05 -10.51 -6.44
N PHE A 73 -6.08 -11.03 -5.69
CA PHE A 73 -6.03 -12.43 -5.30
C PHE A 73 -6.35 -12.60 -3.83
N LYS A 74 -7.03 -13.70 -3.51
CA LYS A 74 -7.41 -14.05 -2.14
C LYS A 74 -6.20 -14.16 -1.20
N SER A 75 -5.05 -14.53 -1.73
CA SER A 75 -3.81 -14.66 -0.94
C SER A 75 -3.13 -13.32 -0.64
N ASN A 76 -3.56 -12.23 -1.26
CA ASN A 76 -2.98 -10.91 -1.07
C ASN A 76 -3.68 -10.15 0.05
N ILE A 77 -3.03 -9.12 0.56
CA ILE A 77 -3.56 -8.26 1.62
C ILE A 77 -3.64 -6.84 1.13
N LEU A 78 -4.77 -6.19 1.39
CA LEU A 78 -4.99 -4.79 1.07
C LEU A 78 -5.16 -4.02 2.38
N ILE A 79 -4.29 -3.04 2.60
CA ILE A 79 -4.35 -2.16 3.76
C ILE A 79 -4.95 -0.84 3.31
N ILE A 80 -6.03 -0.43 3.96
CA ILE A 80 -6.83 0.72 3.57
C ILE A 80 -6.85 1.72 4.72
N PRO A 81 -6.41 2.98 4.50
CA PRO A 81 -6.56 4.00 5.53
C PRO A 81 -8.03 4.40 5.69
N GLU A 82 -8.37 4.94 6.84
CA GLU A 82 -9.69 5.53 7.08
C GLU A 82 -9.82 6.85 6.31
N TYR A 83 -9.91 6.74 4.99
CA TYR A 83 -9.99 7.89 4.09
C TYR A 83 -10.94 7.53 2.97
N TYR A 84 -11.99 8.32 2.77
CA TYR A 84 -13.11 7.96 1.89
C TYR A 84 -12.67 7.55 0.47
N PRO A 85 -11.79 8.29 -0.24
CA PRO A 85 -11.36 7.84 -1.56
C PRO A 85 -10.66 6.48 -1.57
N ALA A 86 -9.89 6.17 -0.52
CA ALA A 86 -9.23 4.87 -0.41
C ALA A 86 -10.25 3.75 -0.22
N VAL A 87 -11.27 3.98 0.59
CA VAL A 87 -12.36 3.03 0.80
C VAL A 87 -13.10 2.76 -0.49
N GLU A 88 -13.39 3.79 -1.29
CA GLU A 88 -14.04 3.64 -2.58
C GLU A 88 -13.18 2.82 -3.56
N ILE A 89 -11.87 3.05 -3.58
CA ILE A 89 -10.96 2.27 -4.40
C ILE A 89 -11.01 0.80 -4.01
N SER A 90 -11.02 0.51 -2.71
CA SER A 90 -10.99 -0.86 -2.21
C SER A 90 -12.21 -1.69 -2.64
N LYS A 91 -13.36 -1.05 -2.86
CA LYS A 91 -14.58 -1.74 -3.27
C LYS A 91 -14.48 -2.43 -4.62
N LYS A 92 -13.50 -2.06 -5.44
CA LYS A 92 -13.27 -2.67 -6.75
C LYS A 92 -12.61 -4.06 -6.63
N TYR A 93 -12.02 -4.36 -5.49
CA TYR A 93 -11.26 -5.60 -5.30
C TYR A 93 -12.03 -6.53 -4.37
N LYS A 94 -12.60 -7.59 -4.97
CA LYS A 94 -13.55 -8.48 -4.26
C LYS A 94 -12.92 -9.74 -3.71
N ASN A 95 -11.73 -10.10 -4.19
CA ASN A 95 -11.07 -11.36 -3.79
C ASN A 95 -10.04 -11.16 -2.67
N ILE A 96 -9.40 -10.01 -2.69
CA ILE A 96 -8.33 -9.67 -1.76
C ILE A 96 -8.82 -9.47 -0.33
#